data_2d2ffb96b7f61e3b80325ea11e6fec44
#
_entry.id   2d2ffb96b7f61e3b80325ea11e6fec44
#
_cell.length_a   1.000
_cell.length_b   1.000
_cell.length_c   1.000
_cell.angle_alpha   90.00
_cell.angle_beta   90.00
_cell.angle_gamma   90.00
#
_symmetry.space_group_name_H-M   'P 1'
#
loop_
_entity.id
_entity.type
_entity.pdbx_description
1 polymer ?
#
loop_
_entity_poly.entity_id
_entity_poly.type
_entity_poly.pdbx_seq_one_letter_code
_entity_poly.pdbx_strand_id
1 'polypeptide(L)' 'MKCRYSETDIALYVEGDVAPAKACEIEAHLSVCTQCGDFVIELRES' A
#
# COMPACT_ATOMS: atom_id res chain seq x y z
N MET A 1 11.38 4.27 10.56
CA MET A 1 11.83 3.96 9.20
C MET A 1 10.79 4.40 8.19
N LYS A 2 11.24 4.98 7.11
CA LYS A 2 10.32 5.51 6.11
C LYS A 2 10.09 4.53 4.99
N CYS A 3 8.85 4.37 4.63
CA CYS A 3 8.49 3.56 3.50
C CYS A 3 8.70 4.33 2.21
N ARG A 4 8.84 3.60 1.13
CA ARG A 4 9.00 4.16 -0.18
C ARG A 4 7.74 4.88 -0.65
N TYR A 5 6.60 4.46 -0.13
CA TYR A 5 5.30 4.97 -0.57
C TYR A 5 4.68 5.81 0.52
N SER A 6 3.97 6.86 0.11
CA SER A 6 3.25 7.71 1.03
C SER A 6 1.90 7.10 1.39
N GLU A 7 1.26 7.66 2.40
CA GLU A 7 -0.07 7.20 2.77
C GLU A 7 -1.05 7.35 1.60
N THR A 8 -0.90 8.42 0.83
CA THR A 8 -1.76 8.63 -0.32
C THR A 8 -1.59 7.51 -1.33
N ASP A 9 -0.35 7.09 -1.59
CA ASP A 9 -0.10 6.00 -2.53
C ASP A 9 -0.79 4.72 -2.07
N ILE A 10 -0.66 4.40 -0.80
CA ILE A 10 -1.25 3.18 -0.27
C ILE A 10 -2.77 3.26 -0.30
N ALA A 11 -3.33 4.42 0.02
CA ALA A 11 -4.78 4.60 -0.02
C ALA A 11 -5.32 4.39 -1.43
N LEU A 12 -4.64 4.94 -2.43
CA LEU A 12 -5.05 4.75 -3.81
C LEU A 12 -4.97 3.28 -4.22
N TYR A 13 -3.94 2.59 -3.75
CA TYR A 13 -3.82 1.17 -4.02
C TYR A 13 -5.01 0.39 -3.45
N VAL A 14 -5.40 0.70 -2.21
CA VAL A 14 -6.51 0.00 -1.57
C VAL A 14 -7.80 0.26 -2.33
N GLU A 15 -7.98 1.47 -2.87
CA GLU A 15 -9.17 1.80 -3.64
C GLU A 15 -9.14 1.23 -5.04
N GLY A 16 -7.98 0.72 -5.48
CA GLY A 16 -7.86 0.20 -6.82
C GLY A 16 -7.65 1.29 -7.87
N ASP A 17 -7.18 2.44 -7.44
CA ASP A 17 -7.03 3.62 -8.32
C ASP A 17 -5.57 3.88 -8.67
N VAL A 18 -4.80 2.81 -8.87
CA VAL A 18 -3.41 2.93 -9.30
C VAL A 18 -3.21 2.08 -10.54
N ALA A 19 -2.17 2.42 -11.31
CA ALA A 19 -1.83 1.63 -12.50
C ALA A 19 -1.42 0.22 -12.08
N PRO A 20 -1.66 -0.78 -12.95
CA PRO A 20 -1.30 -2.17 -12.61
C PRO A 20 0.17 -2.35 -12.24
N ALA A 21 1.07 -1.65 -12.94
CA ALA A 21 2.49 -1.75 -12.61
C ALA A 21 2.77 -1.22 -11.21
N LYS A 22 2.14 -0.11 -10.86
CA LYS A 22 2.32 0.46 -9.53
C LYS A 22 1.74 -0.46 -8.47
N ALA A 23 0.59 -1.06 -8.76
CA ALA A 23 -0.03 -1.98 -7.82
C ALA A 23 0.88 -3.17 -7.52
N CYS A 24 1.54 -3.70 -8.56
CA CYS A 24 2.47 -4.80 -8.36
C CYS A 24 3.65 -4.38 -7.47
N GLU A 25 4.16 -3.18 -7.69
CA GLU A 25 5.26 -2.68 -6.86
C GLU A 25 4.84 -2.54 -5.41
N ILE A 26 3.65 -2.02 -5.18
CA ILE A 26 3.16 -1.85 -3.83
C ILE A 26 2.96 -3.21 -3.16
N GLU A 27 2.41 -4.17 -3.88
CA GLU A 27 2.21 -5.51 -3.33
C GLU A 27 3.54 -6.15 -2.94
N ALA A 28 4.56 -5.99 -3.77
CA ALA A 28 5.89 -6.51 -3.43
C ALA A 28 6.43 -5.83 -2.17
N HIS A 29 6.19 -4.53 -2.04
CA HIS A 29 6.63 -3.81 -0.85
C HIS A 29 5.88 -4.29 0.39
N LEU A 30 4.59 -4.55 0.26
CA LEU A 30 3.78 -4.99 1.39
C LEU A 30 4.25 -6.32 1.96
N SER A 31 4.87 -7.15 1.15
CA SER A 31 5.34 -8.44 1.66
C SER A 31 6.60 -8.33 2.50
N VAL A 32 7.27 -7.17 2.45
CA VAL A 32 8.49 -6.96 3.26
C VAL A 32 8.34 -5.83 4.28
N CYS A 33 7.24 -5.09 4.23
CA CYS A 33 7.02 -3.96 5.15
C CYS A 33 5.74 -4.19 5.93
N THR A 34 5.88 -4.61 7.19
CA THR A 34 4.71 -4.88 8.01
C THR A 34 3.93 -3.62 8.32
N GLN A 35 4.60 -2.47 8.41
CA GLN A 35 3.91 -1.23 8.69
C GLN A 35 2.91 -0.88 7.59
N CYS A 36 3.32 -1.02 6.33
CA CYS A 36 2.41 -0.76 5.23
C CYS A 36 1.31 -1.80 5.16
N GLY A 37 1.65 -3.06 5.46
CA GLY A 37 0.63 -4.11 5.51
C GLY A 37 -0.43 -3.81 6.55
N ASP A 38 -0.02 -3.39 7.74
CA ASP A 38 -0.97 -3.03 8.79
C ASP A 38 -1.83 -1.84 8.37
N PHE A 39 -1.21 -0.86 7.71
CA PHE A 39 -1.93 0.31 7.25
C PHE A 39 -3.01 -0.07 6.24
N VAL A 40 -2.68 -0.97 5.33
CA VAL A 40 -3.66 -1.45 4.34
C VAL A 40 -4.84 -2.13 5.04
N ILE A 41 -4.55 -2.94 6.04
CA ILE A 41 -5.62 -3.63 6.79
C ILE A 41 -6.53 -2.61 7.45
N GLU A 42 -5.96 -1.59 8.08
CA GLU A 42 -6.75 -0.55 8.72
C GLU A 42 -7.63 0.18 7.72
N LEU A 43 -7.09 0.49 6.55
CA LEU A 43 -7.87 1.18 5.54
C LEU A 43 -9.04 0.33 5.04
N ARG A 44 -8.83 -0.96 4.92
CA ARG A 44 -9.88 -1.84 4.43
C ARG A 44 -10.99 -2.05 5.44
N GLU A 45 -10.65 -1.94 6.71
CA GLU A 45 -11.64 -2.16 7.78
C GLU A 45 -12.39 -0.89 8.13
N SER A 46 -11.99 0.24 7.64
CA SER A 46 -12.63 1.52 7.98
C SER A 46 -14.00 1.70 7.33
#